data_5327c19d9531d722c07636be66bcde1b
#
_entry.id   5327c19d9531d722c07636be66bcde1b
#
_cell.length_a   1.000
_cell.length_b   1.000
_cell.length_c   1.000
_cell.angle_alpha   90.00
_cell.angle_beta   90.00
_cell.angle_gamma   90.00
#
_symmetry.space_group_name_H-M   'P 1'
#
loop_
_entity.id
_entity.type
_entity.pdbx_description
1 polymer ?
#
loop_
_entity_poly.entity_id
_entity_poly.type
_entity_poly.pdbx_seq_one_letter_code
_entity_poly.pdbx_strand_id
1 'polypeptide(L)'
;MSRTIEPDKQSDSGLSEKHDVTGAWLEGDDPGERKFIKIGFLLLENGEVLPDITIAYQTWGTLNAAKDNAILINHAMTGWSDVPAWWPQMVGPGLPFDTDKYFIICPNVIGGCQGSTGPSSIAPDGKRYGSRFPIINIRDMVNAEVAFSDALGIEKYLLSVGPSLGGMRSLEWAIQLPERVGAICTIGSSAVATGDQIGTASIQIRAIKSDPLFNKGDYYEQVRGPVEGMGIARRIAHLTYRTESEMDVRFGRQLQGDETGRYAVESYLDHQANKLAKRFDANTYIALTDAMNSHDVGRDRGGVAEALQSISVPVVVVSIDTDRLFPPRLQVEISELVPTAQPLISINSDFGHDGFLVEAESVGAAVRHALAVAQNSR
;
A
#
# COMPACT_ATOMS: atom_id res chain seq x y z
N MET A 1 -23.70 -8.68 -22.74
CA MET A 1 -22.56 -8.77 -23.66
C MET A 1 -21.38 -9.24 -22.83
N SER A 2 -20.89 -10.45 -23.08
CA SER A 2 -19.79 -11.07 -22.32
C SER A 2 -18.50 -10.29 -22.59
N ARG A 3 -17.98 -9.54 -21.59
CA ARG A 3 -16.61 -9.01 -21.63
C ARG A 3 -15.67 -10.18 -21.32
N THR A 4 -15.05 -10.72 -22.35
CA THR A 4 -13.89 -11.61 -22.21
C THR A 4 -12.76 -10.78 -21.62
N ILE A 5 -12.46 -10.98 -20.33
CA ILE A 5 -11.28 -10.43 -19.68
C ILE A 5 -10.10 -11.27 -20.18
N GLU A 6 -9.27 -10.69 -21.06
CA GLU A 6 -7.98 -11.30 -21.40
C GLU A 6 -7.14 -11.50 -20.15
N PRO A 7 -6.39 -12.62 -20.03
CA PRO A 7 -5.49 -12.79 -18.90
C PRO A 7 -4.42 -11.71 -18.91
N ASP A 8 -4.21 -11.14 -17.75
CA ASP A 8 -3.26 -10.08 -17.38
C ASP A 8 -1.89 -10.31 -18.05
N LYS A 9 -1.66 -9.66 -19.18
CA LYS A 9 -0.34 -9.56 -19.83
C LYS A 9 0.44 -8.44 -19.16
N GLN A 10 0.71 -8.59 -17.84
CA GLN A 10 1.80 -7.84 -17.24
C GLN A 10 3.10 -8.47 -17.75
N SER A 11 3.85 -7.69 -18.51
CA SER A 11 5.17 -8.02 -19.00
C SER A 11 6.06 -8.56 -17.87
N ASP A 12 6.47 -9.81 -18.00
CA ASP A 12 7.46 -10.49 -17.18
C ASP A 12 8.85 -9.92 -17.54
N SER A 13 9.02 -8.60 -17.34
CA SER A 13 10.25 -7.89 -17.65
C SER A 13 11.21 -7.96 -16.48
N GLY A 14 12.10 -8.95 -16.50
CA GLY A 14 13.43 -8.81 -15.91
C GLY A 14 13.60 -9.07 -14.43
N LEU A 15 12.70 -9.80 -13.75
CA LEU A 15 12.99 -10.33 -12.41
C LEU A 15 13.84 -11.59 -12.58
N SER A 16 15.15 -11.44 -12.34
CA SER A 16 16.10 -12.55 -12.41
C SER A 16 15.71 -13.66 -11.42
N GLU A 17 15.98 -14.92 -11.76
CA GLU A 17 15.77 -16.15 -10.98
C GLU A 17 16.49 -16.19 -9.61
N LYS A 18 16.88 -15.05 -9.06
CA LYS A 18 17.88 -14.90 -8.01
C LYS A 18 17.42 -15.17 -6.58
N HIS A 19 16.13 -15.21 -6.26
CA HIS A 19 15.79 -15.20 -4.84
C HIS A 19 14.78 -16.27 -4.42
N ASP A 20 15.27 -17.50 -4.29
CA ASP A 20 14.52 -18.55 -3.57
C ASP A 20 14.31 -18.21 -2.07
N VAL A 21 14.97 -17.16 -1.56
CA VAL A 21 14.95 -16.74 -0.16
C VAL A 21 13.93 -15.65 0.09
N THR A 22 13.93 -14.61 -0.74
CA THR A 22 13.05 -13.42 -0.62
C THR A 22 12.87 -12.76 -1.97
N GLY A 23 11.69 -12.22 -2.21
CA GLY A 23 11.41 -11.35 -3.36
C GLY A 23 11.69 -9.87 -3.09
N ALA A 24 12.35 -9.53 -1.98
CA ALA A 24 12.76 -8.17 -1.70
C ALA A 24 13.81 -7.69 -2.71
N TRP A 25 13.79 -6.39 -3.01
CA TRP A 25 14.95 -5.73 -3.60
C TRP A 25 16.07 -5.65 -2.55
N LEU A 26 17.26 -6.10 -2.92
CA LEU A 26 18.43 -6.11 -2.03
C LEU A 26 19.49 -5.15 -2.56
N GLU A 27 20.34 -4.67 -1.67
CA GLU A 27 21.48 -3.81 -2.03
C GLU A 27 22.38 -4.52 -3.05
N GLY A 28 22.52 -3.91 -4.23
CA GLY A 28 23.26 -4.45 -5.37
C GLY A 28 22.38 -5.02 -6.49
N ASP A 29 21.07 -5.16 -6.27
CA ASP A 29 20.13 -5.46 -7.35
C ASP A 29 19.97 -4.24 -8.27
N ASP A 30 19.48 -4.49 -9.48
CA ASP A 30 19.16 -3.42 -10.42
C ASP A 30 18.13 -2.45 -9.79
N PRO A 31 18.47 -1.17 -9.64
CA PRO A 31 17.55 -0.18 -9.09
C PRO A 31 16.36 0.10 -10.03
N GLY A 32 16.46 -0.20 -11.33
CA GLY A 32 15.53 0.27 -12.34
C GLY A 32 15.40 1.79 -12.29
N GLU A 33 14.18 2.29 -12.33
CA GLU A 33 13.90 3.73 -12.24
C GLU A 33 13.85 4.29 -10.80
N ARG A 34 14.16 3.46 -9.79
CA ARG A 34 14.16 3.89 -8.39
C ARG A 34 15.27 4.91 -8.14
N LYS A 35 14.91 5.97 -7.43
CA LYS A 35 15.83 6.93 -6.82
C LYS A 35 15.94 6.61 -5.33
N PHE A 36 17.05 6.94 -4.72
CA PHE A 36 17.30 6.68 -3.31
C PHE A 36 17.76 7.96 -2.63
N ILE A 37 17.23 8.21 -1.44
CA ILE A 37 17.63 9.34 -0.61
C ILE A 37 17.76 8.90 0.85
N LYS A 38 18.81 9.36 1.52
CA LYS A 38 18.99 9.16 2.96
C LYS A 38 18.28 10.26 3.72
N ILE A 39 17.52 9.88 4.74
CA ILE A 39 16.80 10.83 5.60
C ILE A 39 17.32 10.87 7.04
N GLY A 40 18.42 10.18 7.30
CA GLY A 40 19.02 10.11 8.62
C GLY A 40 18.35 9.07 9.53
N PHE A 41 18.01 9.43 10.74
CA PHE A 41 17.36 8.57 11.71
C PHE A 41 15.92 9.01 11.98
N LEU A 42 15.12 8.11 12.51
CA LEU A 42 13.77 8.38 12.98
C LEU A 42 13.62 7.89 14.42
N LEU A 43 13.12 8.75 15.29
CA LEU A 43 12.60 8.35 16.59
C LEU A 43 11.17 7.81 16.37
N LEU A 44 10.98 6.53 16.63
CA LEU A 44 9.70 5.86 16.49
C LEU A 44 8.78 6.15 17.67
N GLU A 45 7.47 6.01 17.50
CA GLU A 45 6.50 6.24 18.58
C GLU A 45 6.74 5.35 19.82
N ASN A 46 7.28 4.14 19.62
CA ASN A 46 7.63 3.23 20.72
C ASN A 46 8.91 3.65 21.50
N GLY A 47 9.58 4.74 21.09
CA GLY A 47 10.80 5.25 21.69
C GLY A 47 12.09 4.63 21.16
N GLU A 48 12.02 3.68 20.24
CA GLU A 48 13.21 3.14 19.56
C GLU A 48 13.70 4.10 18.47
N VAL A 49 14.96 3.97 18.10
CA VAL A 49 15.55 4.75 17.01
C VAL A 49 15.82 3.83 15.82
N LEU A 50 15.24 4.14 14.67
CA LEU A 50 15.60 3.53 13.40
C LEU A 50 16.69 4.40 12.74
N PRO A 51 17.94 3.96 12.70
CA PRO A 51 19.05 4.73 12.14
C PRO A 51 19.19 4.54 10.63
N ASP A 52 19.94 5.45 9.99
CA ASP A 52 20.42 5.34 8.60
C ASP A 52 19.34 4.99 7.57
N ILE A 53 18.19 5.65 7.67
CA ILE A 53 17.05 5.36 6.82
C ILE A 53 17.31 5.84 5.39
N THR A 54 17.13 4.93 4.45
CA THR A 54 17.06 5.20 3.02
C THR A 54 15.62 5.06 2.55
N ILE A 55 15.13 6.02 1.76
CA ILE A 55 13.86 5.93 1.07
C ILE A 55 14.12 5.74 -0.43
N ALA A 56 13.59 4.66 -0.97
CA ALA A 56 13.50 4.45 -2.41
C ALA A 56 12.19 5.03 -2.94
N TYR A 57 12.24 5.74 -4.07
CA TYR A 57 11.07 6.43 -4.63
C TYR A 57 11.15 6.58 -6.13
N GLN A 58 10.02 6.84 -6.76
CA GLN A 58 9.96 7.20 -8.18
C GLN A 58 9.15 8.48 -8.37
N THR A 59 9.38 9.17 -9.48
CA THR A 59 8.73 10.45 -9.80
C THR A 59 8.37 10.54 -11.26
N TRP A 60 7.29 11.25 -11.57
CA TRP A 60 6.84 11.57 -12.93
C TRP A 60 6.45 13.03 -13.03
N GLY A 61 6.59 13.62 -14.20
CA GLY A 61 6.34 15.03 -14.43
C GLY A 61 7.45 15.94 -13.87
N THR A 62 7.14 17.22 -13.74
CA THR A 62 8.13 18.24 -13.34
C THR A 62 7.60 19.09 -12.19
N LEU A 63 8.40 19.20 -11.12
CA LEU A 63 8.13 20.12 -10.02
C LEU A 63 8.31 21.56 -10.53
N ASN A 64 7.25 22.36 -10.42
CA ASN A 64 7.29 23.73 -10.87
C ASN A 64 8.12 24.64 -9.93
N ALA A 65 8.41 25.87 -10.36
CA ALA A 65 9.24 26.81 -9.60
C ALA A 65 8.60 27.19 -8.25
N ALA A 66 7.26 27.23 -8.17
CA ALA A 66 6.53 27.51 -6.94
C ALA A 66 6.46 26.29 -6.01
N LYS A 67 6.86 25.10 -6.47
CA LYS A 67 6.77 23.81 -5.76
C LYS A 67 5.38 23.48 -5.21
N ASP A 68 4.35 23.92 -5.90
CA ASP A 68 2.96 23.81 -5.45
C ASP A 68 2.13 22.80 -6.24
N ASN A 69 2.74 22.07 -7.19
CA ASN A 69 2.10 21.06 -8.03
C ASN A 69 2.48 19.62 -7.66
N ALA A 70 3.06 19.39 -6.49
CA ALA A 70 3.48 18.05 -6.05
C ALA A 70 2.28 17.23 -5.54
N ILE A 71 2.20 15.95 -5.96
CA ILE A 71 1.22 14.96 -5.51
C ILE A 71 1.96 13.80 -4.87
N LEU A 72 1.60 13.46 -3.63
CA LEU A 72 2.12 12.30 -2.92
C LEU A 72 1.17 11.11 -3.14
N ILE A 73 1.65 10.06 -3.77
CA ILE A 73 0.94 8.79 -3.87
C ILE A 73 1.46 7.84 -2.78
N ASN A 74 0.56 7.43 -1.91
CA ASN A 74 0.80 6.44 -0.86
C ASN A 74 0.33 5.07 -1.36
N HIS A 75 1.25 4.18 -1.70
CA HIS A 75 0.90 2.85 -2.23
C HIS A 75 0.21 1.95 -1.18
N ALA A 76 -0.59 0.99 -1.63
CA ALA A 76 -1.18 -0.05 -0.80
C ALA A 76 -0.10 -1.01 -0.24
N MET A 77 -0.46 -1.90 0.71
CA MET A 77 0.47 -2.79 1.41
C MET A 77 1.44 -3.52 0.48
N THR A 78 0.94 -4.10 -0.60
CA THR A 78 1.77 -4.85 -1.57
C THR A 78 2.12 -4.04 -2.82
N GLY A 79 1.84 -2.72 -2.82
CA GLY A 79 2.28 -1.79 -3.84
C GLY A 79 3.76 -1.41 -3.66
N TRP A 80 4.27 -0.59 -4.57
CA TRP A 80 5.63 -0.04 -4.54
C TRP A 80 5.70 1.27 -5.32
N SER A 81 6.88 1.88 -5.34
CA SER A 81 7.07 3.20 -5.93
C SER A 81 6.76 3.31 -7.42
N ASP A 82 6.84 2.22 -8.19
CA ASP A 82 6.49 2.23 -9.62
C ASP A 82 4.98 2.14 -9.82
N VAL A 83 4.32 3.30 -9.69
CA VAL A 83 2.86 3.41 -9.79
C VAL A 83 2.33 2.91 -11.14
N PRO A 84 2.90 3.25 -12.30
CA PRO A 84 2.43 2.72 -13.58
C PRO A 84 2.41 1.19 -13.68
N ALA A 85 3.28 0.48 -12.96
CA ALA A 85 3.32 -0.98 -13.00
C ALA A 85 2.11 -1.65 -12.33
N TRP A 86 1.47 -1.01 -11.35
CA TRP A 86 0.30 -1.54 -10.66
C TRP A 86 -0.97 -0.68 -10.84
N TRP A 87 -0.81 0.54 -11.34
CA TRP A 87 -1.92 1.46 -11.65
C TRP A 87 -1.73 2.11 -13.04
N PRO A 88 -1.63 1.32 -14.13
CA PRO A 88 -1.11 1.77 -15.43
C PRO A 88 -1.93 2.90 -16.08
N GLN A 89 -3.22 3.01 -15.77
CA GLN A 89 -4.11 4.02 -16.35
C GLN A 89 -4.19 5.30 -15.51
N MET A 90 -3.39 5.43 -14.47
CA MET A 90 -3.50 6.54 -13.53
C MET A 90 -2.44 7.61 -13.72
N VAL A 91 -1.22 7.26 -14.17
CA VAL A 91 -0.07 8.17 -14.25
C VAL A 91 0.40 8.32 -15.69
N GLY A 92 0.40 9.54 -16.20
CA GLY A 92 0.87 9.87 -17.56
C GLY A 92 0.22 11.14 -18.10
N PRO A 93 0.63 11.59 -19.30
CA PRO A 93 0.03 12.76 -19.95
C PRO A 93 -1.48 12.59 -20.13
N GLY A 94 -2.27 13.55 -19.64
CA GLY A 94 -3.75 13.54 -19.73
C GLY A 94 -4.46 12.52 -18.83
N LEU A 95 -3.73 11.64 -18.13
CA LEU A 95 -4.27 10.68 -17.19
C LEU A 95 -4.67 11.37 -15.86
N PRO A 96 -5.33 10.68 -14.92
CA PRO A 96 -5.74 11.27 -13.64
C PRO A 96 -4.60 12.00 -12.91
N PHE A 97 -3.44 11.38 -12.80
CA PHE A 97 -2.20 12.02 -12.37
C PHE A 97 -1.45 12.51 -13.62
N ASP A 98 -1.87 13.66 -14.14
CA ASP A 98 -1.40 14.24 -15.40
C ASP A 98 0.04 14.77 -15.26
N THR A 99 0.99 14.07 -15.87
CA THR A 99 2.41 14.41 -15.80
C THR A 99 2.80 15.69 -16.53
N ASP A 100 1.91 16.25 -17.39
CA ASP A 100 2.11 17.55 -18.01
C ASP A 100 1.80 18.70 -17.03
N LYS A 101 1.05 18.43 -15.95
CA LYS A 101 0.62 19.45 -14.98
C LYS A 101 1.23 19.27 -13.60
N TYR A 102 1.41 18.03 -13.17
CA TYR A 102 1.77 17.71 -11.80
C TYR A 102 3.11 17.01 -11.71
N PHE A 103 3.77 17.20 -10.59
CA PHE A 103 4.90 16.42 -10.17
C PHE A 103 4.40 15.31 -9.23
N ILE A 104 4.37 14.11 -9.73
CA ILE A 104 3.90 12.93 -9.00
C ILE A 104 5.09 12.25 -8.33
N ILE A 105 4.95 11.91 -7.06
CA ILE A 105 5.97 11.22 -6.29
C ILE A 105 5.36 10.08 -5.49
N CYS A 106 6.01 8.92 -5.51
CA CYS A 106 5.63 7.75 -4.73
C CYS A 106 6.86 7.18 -4.01
N PRO A 107 7.00 7.39 -2.69
CA PRO A 107 8.00 6.69 -1.90
C PRO A 107 7.56 5.26 -1.61
N ASN A 108 8.51 4.32 -1.58
CA ASN A 108 8.31 3.03 -0.92
C ASN A 108 8.29 3.25 0.59
N VAL A 109 7.27 2.71 1.25
CA VAL A 109 7.09 2.84 2.69
C VAL A 109 8.26 2.21 3.47
N ILE A 110 8.64 2.80 4.62
CA ILE A 110 9.57 2.13 5.54
C ILE A 110 8.94 0.84 6.07
N GLY A 111 9.77 -0.15 6.39
CA GLY A 111 9.29 -1.50 6.71
C GLY A 111 8.90 -2.30 5.47
N GLY A 112 8.85 -1.67 4.29
CA GLY A 112 8.67 -2.30 2.99
C GLY A 112 9.90 -3.06 2.50
N CYS A 113 9.79 -3.68 1.32
CA CYS A 113 10.86 -4.51 0.77
C CYS A 113 11.30 -4.12 -0.65
N GLN A 114 10.97 -2.90 -1.08
CA GLN A 114 11.28 -2.45 -2.44
C GLN A 114 12.29 -1.29 -2.46
N GLY A 115 13.32 -1.36 -1.58
CA GLY A 115 14.46 -0.46 -1.55
C GLY A 115 14.44 0.62 -0.46
N SER A 116 13.30 0.89 0.18
CA SER A 116 13.30 1.67 1.44
C SER A 116 13.71 0.76 2.60
N THR A 117 14.28 1.38 3.65
CA THR A 117 14.72 0.66 4.84
C THR A 117 13.59 -0.17 5.45
N GLY A 118 13.82 -1.46 5.56
CA GLY A 118 12.89 -2.45 6.06
C GLY A 118 13.59 -3.70 6.58
N PRO A 119 12.87 -4.77 6.90
CA PRO A 119 13.44 -6.01 7.44
C PRO A 119 14.54 -6.64 6.58
N SER A 120 14.46 -6.52 5.25
CA SER A 120 15.48 -7.05 4.33
C SER A 120 16.71 -6.16 4.18
N SER A 121 16.69 -4.93 4.71
CA SER A 121 17.82 -4.00 4.64
C SER A 121 18.96 -4.37 5.58
N ILE A 122 20.17 -3.92 5.25
CA ILE A 122 21.36 -4.08 6.09
C ILE A 122 21.29 -3.08 7.25
N ALA A 123 21.37 -3.59 8.48
CA ALA A 123 21.46 -2.79 9.69
C ALA A 123 22.89 -2.25 9.90
N PRO A 124 23.10 -1.27 10.81
CA PRO A 124 24.42 -0.68 11.05
C PRO A 124 25.52 -1.69 11.47
N ASP A 125 25.14 -2.85 11.98
CA ASP A 125 26.05 -3.92 12.34
C ASP A 125 26.52 -4.79 11.13
N GLY A 126 26.09 -4.44 9.92
CA GLY A 126 26.41 -5.14 8.68
C GLY A 126 25.58 -6.39 8.41
N LYS A 127 24.60 -6.71 9.26
CA LYS A 127 23.65 -7.82 9.07
C LYS A 127 22.28 -7.29 8.67
N ARG A 128 21.46 -8.11 8.01
CA ARG A 128 20.08 -7.74 7.74
C ARG A 128 19.30 -7.58 9.03
N TYR A 129 18.36 -6.63 9.04
CA TYR A 129 17.49 -6.44 10.20
C TYR A 129 16.74 -7.73 10.54
N GLY A 130 16.11 -8.37 9.57
CA GLY A 130 15.32 -9.57 9.79
C GLY A 130 14.25 -9.35 10.86
N SER A 131 14.18 -10.27 11.80
CA SER A 131 13.30 -10.19 12.97
C SER A 131 13.63 -9.05 13.96
N ARG A 132 14.79 -8.43 13.80
CA ARG A 132 15.26 -7.29 14.63
C ARG A 132 14.76 -5.94 14.13
N PHE A 133 14.05 -5.91 12.99
CA PHE A 133 13.48 -4.66 12.49
C PHE A 133 12.50 -4.13 13.55
N PRO A 134 12.60 -2.84 13.95
CA PRO A 134 11.75 -2.30 15.00
C PRO A 134 10.28 -2.34 14.62
N ILE A 135 9.43 -2.37 15.63
CA ILE A 135 7.98 -2.27 15.42
C ILE A 135 7.67 -0.84 14.99
N ILE A 136 7.06 -0.71 13.83
CA ILE A 136 6.62 0.56 13.27
C ILE A 136 5.09 0.59 13.19
N ASN A 137 4.53 1.79 13.11
CA ASN A 137 3.11 2.01 12.88
C ASN A 137 2.87 3.04 11.76
N ILE A 138 1.62 3.37 11.48
CA ILE A 138 1.27 4.29 10.38
C ILE A 138 1.83 5.70 10.60
N ARG A 139 1.90 6.19 11.85
CA ARG A 139 2.47 7.50 12.16
C ARG A 139 3.97 7.54 11.92
N ASP A 140 4.68 6.46 12.26
CA ASP A 140 6.12 6.33 11.95
C ASP A 140 6.37 6.36 10.44
N MET A 141 5.50 5.71 9.64
CA MET A 141 5.58 5.75 8.19
C MET A 141 5.42 7.18 7.67
N VAL A 142 4.43 7.93 8.19
CA VAL A 142 4.22 9.34 7.81
C VAL A 142 5.39 10.21 8.27
N ASN A 143 5.93 10.01 9.46
CA ASN A 143 7.10 10.74 9.94
C ASN A 143 8.33 10.52 9.03
N ALA A 144 8.52 9.30 8.52
CA ALA A 144 9.56 9.04 7.52
C ALA A 144 9.29 9.75 6.19
N GLU A 145 8.02 9.80 5.76
CA GLU A 145 7.61 10.52 4.54
C GLU A 145 7.78 12.04 4.69
N VAL A 146 7.60 12.59 5.90
CA VAL A 146 7.88 14.00 6.19
C VAL A 146 9.38 14.28 6.05
N ALA A 147 10.23 13.50 6.70
CA ALA A 147 11.67 13.65 6.59
C ALA A 147 12.15 13.47 5.13
N PHE A 148 11.54 12.56 4.39
CA PHE A 148 11.76 12.38 2.96
C PHE A 148 11.37 13.62 2.15
N SER A 149 10.22 14.21 2.42
CA SER A 149 9.73 15.43 1.76
C SER A 149 10.66 16.61 2.02
N ASP A 150 11.11 16.77 3.27
CA ASP A 150 12.06 17.82 3.68
C ASP A 150 13.41 17.66 2.96
N ALA A 151 13.91 16.44 2.84
CA ALA A 151 15.16 16.16 2.12
C ALA A 151 15.07 16.48 0.62
N LEU A 152 13.87 16.46 0.03
CA LEU A 152 13.61 16.88 -1.36
C LEU A 152 13.25 18.36 -1.49
N GLY A 153 13.09 19.08 -0.38
CA GLY A 153 12.65 20.46 -0.35
C GLY A 153 11.21 20.65 -0.82
N ILE A 154 10.34 19.66 -0.56
CA ILE A 154 8.90 19.73 -0.81
C ILE A 154 8.22 20.11 0.51
N GLU A 155 7.82 21.37 0.64
CA GLU A 155 7.18 21.88 1.86
C GLU A 155 5.72 21.48 1.96
N LYS A 156 5.00 21.41 0.82
CA LYS A 156 3.58 21.09 0.79
C LYS A 156 3.22 20.28 -0.45
N TYR A 157 2.41 19.27 -0.27
CA TYR A 157 1.75 18.57 -1.38
C TYR A 157 0.42 19.20 -1.72
N LEU A 158 0.11 19.29 -3.01
CA LEU A 158 -1.23 19.66 -3.49
C LEU A 158 -2.25 18.63 -3.02
N LEU A 159 -1.90 17.35 -3.15
CA LEU A 159 -2.74 16.21 -2.79
C LEU A 159 -1.89 15.09 -2.20
N SER A 160 -2.31 14.51 -1.07
CA SER A 160 -1.86 13.19 -0.62
C SER A 160 -2.97 12.19 -0.89
N VAL A 161 -2.67 11.11 -1.61
CA VAL A 161 -3.66 10.14 -2.06
C VAL A 161 -3.17 8.72 -1.91
N GLY A 162 -4.04 7.82 -1.45
CA GLY A 162 -3.68 6.42 -1.39
C GLY A 162 -4.86 5.48 -1.16
N PRO A 163 -4.79 4.25 -1.71
CA PRO A 163 -5.72 3.18 -1.41
C PRO A 163 -5.24 2.36 -0.21
N SER A 164 -6.21 1.77 0.56
CA SER A 164 -5.93 0.81 1.62
C SER A 164 -4.94 1.37 2.67
N LEU A 165 -3.79 0.71 2.93
CA LEU A 165 -2.67 1.24 3.74
C LEU A 165 -2.30 2.68 3.34
N GLY A 166 -2.34 2.99 2.05
CA GLY A 166 -2.05 4.34 1.57
C GLY A 166 -3.08 5.37 2.04
N GLY A 167 -4.35 5.00 2.16
CA GLY A 167 -5.39 5.85 2.71
C GLY A 167 -5.23 6.10 4.20
N MET A 168 -4.77 5.11 4.98
CA MET A 168 -4.42 5.29 6.39
C MET A 168 -3.31 6.34 6.55
N ARG A 169 -2.27 6.28 5.70
CA ARG A 169 -1.19 7.28 5.68
C ARG A 169 -1.70 8.66 5.29
N SER A 170 -2.58 8.75 4.27
CA SER A 170 -3.16 10.03 3.87
C SER A 170 -4.00 10.68 4.98
N LEU A 171 -4.76 9.90 5.76
CA LEU A 171 -5.48 10.37 6.94
C LEU A 171 -4.52 10.92 8.01
N GLU A 172 -3.45 10.17 8.31
CA GLU A 172 -2.44 10.63 9.27
C GLU A 172 -1.70 11.89 8.79
N TRP A 173 -1.44 12.07 7.49
CA TRP A 173 -0.95 13.33 6.93
C TRP A 173 -1.88 14.50 7.24
N ALA A 174 -3.18 14.33 7.04
CA ALA A 174 -4.16 15.39 7.29
C ALA A 174 -4.35 15.72 8.78
N ILE A 175 -4.20 14.72 9.66
CA ILE A 175 -4.33 14.91 11.11
C ILE A 175 -3.07 15.52 11.72
N GLN A 176 -1.88 14.99 11.36
CA GLN A 176 -0.63 15.42 11.96
C GLN A 176 -0.11 16.74 11.38
N LEU A 177 -0.29 16.96 10.09
CA LEU A 177 0.39 18.00 9.31
C LEU A 177 -0.56 18.65 8.28
N PRO A 178 -1.70 19.20 8.72
CA PRO A 178 -2.70 19.78 7.80
C PRO A 178 -2.11 20.92 6.95
N GLU A 179 -1.10 21.64 7.45
CA GLU A 179 -0.41 22.71 6.71
C GLU A 179 0.45 22.18 5.56
N ARG A 180 0.85 20.90 5.61
CA ARG A 180 1.73 20.25 4.63
C ARG A 180 0.98 19.59 3.46
N VAL A 181 -0.34 19.57 3.47
CA VAL A 181 -1.18 19.02 2.40
C VAL A 181 -2.29 20.00 2.01
N GLY A 182 -2.61 20.10 0.72
CA GLY A 182 -3.72 20.93 0.23
C GLY A 182 -5.08 20.23 0.36
N ALA A 183 -5.09 18.93 0.14
CA ALA A 183 -6.21 18.02 0.33
C ALA A 183 -5.71 16.59 0.47
N ILE A 184 -6.59 15.68 0.91
CA ILE A 184 -6.32 14.24 0.85
C ILE A 184 -7.40 13.49 0.10
N CYS A 185 -7.03 12.34 -0.47
CA CYS A 185 -7.96 11.38 -1.05
C CYS A 185 -7.69 9.99 -0.47
N THR A 186 -8.62 9.44 0.29
CA THR A 186 -8.53 8.10 0.86
C THR A 186 -9.47 7.15 0.14
N ILE A 187 -8.96 6.00 -0.31
CA ILE A 187 -9.68 5.05 -1.16
C ILE A 187 -9.72 3.68 -0.48
N GLY A 188 -10.90 3.14 -0.21
CA GLY A 188 -11.05 1.81 0.39
C GLY A 188 -10.18 1.63 1.64
N SER A 189 -10.29 2.55 2.60
CA SER A 189 -9.46 2.61 3.81
C SER A 189 -10.31 2.83 5.06
N SER A 190 -9.68 2.94 6.22
CA SER A 190 -10.36 3.12 7.51
C SER A 190 -9.58 4.06 8.43
N ALA A 191 -10.28 4.63 9.41
CA ALA A 191 -9.68 5.42 10.49
C ALA A 191 -9.10 4.53 11.60
N VAL A 192 -9.58 3.28 11.72
CA VAL A 192 -9.14 2.33 12.74
C VAL A 192 -9.21 0.90 12.19
N ALA A 193 -8.28 0.05 12.58
CA ALA A 193 -8.30 -1.37 12.26
C ALA A 193 -9.44 -2.08 12.99
N THR A 194 -10.20 -2.91 12.27
CA THR A 194 -11.33 -3.65 12.84
C THR A 194 -10.90 -5.01 13.41
N GLY A 195 -11.71 -5.57 14.31
CA GLY A 195 -11.49 -6.92 14.83
C GLY A 195 -11.45 -8.00 13.74
N ASP A 196 -12.25 -7.86 12.66
CA ASP A 196 -12.24 -8.78 11.51
C ASP A 196 -10.91 -8.71 10.73
N GLN A 197 -10.42 -7.49 10.47
CA GLN A 197 -9.12 -7.26 9.83
C GLN A 197 -7.98 -7.85 10.66
N ILE A 198 -7.94 -7.54 11.96
CA ILE A 198 -6.93 -8.06 12.89
C ILE A 198 -7.00 -9.60 12.98
N GLY A 199 -8.22 -10.16 13.07
CA GLY A 199 -8.43 -11.61 13.11
C GLY A 199 -7.89 -12.30 11.86
N THR A 200 -8.27 -11.82 10.69
CA THR A 200 -7.79 -12.33 9.40
C THR A 200 -6.27 -12.19 9.25
N ALA A 201 -5.73 -11.03 9.62
CA ALA A 201 -4.29 -10.76 9.62
C ALA A 201 -3.52 -11.72 10.55
N SER A 202 -4.07 -12.03 11.73
CA SER A 202 -3.45 -12.96 12.68
C SER A 202 -3.25 -14.37 12.10
N ILE A 203 -4.19 -14.84 11.27
CA ILE A 203 -4.09 -16.15 10.59
C ILE A 203 -2.97 -16.09 9.54
N GLN A 204 -2.86 -15.01 8.78
CA GLN A 204 -1.82 -14.82 7.77
C GLN A 204 -0.42 -14.78 8.40
N ILE A 205 -0.25 -13.99 9.46
CA ILE A 205 1.01 -13.92 10.22
C ILE A 205 1.36 -15.29 10.80
N ARG A 206 0.38 -16.01 11.32
CA ARG A 206 0.59 -17.35 11.86
C ARG A 206 1.04 -18.33 10.78
N ALA A 207 0.46 -18.28 9.58
CA ALA A 207 0.87 -19.11 8.44
C ALA A 207 2.36 -18.88 8.11
N ILE A 208 2.78 -17.62 8.01
CA ILE A 208 4.19 -17.28 7.74
C ILE A 208 5.10 -17.80 8.86
N LYS A 209 4.78 -17.50 10.13
CA LYS A 209 5.59 -17.90 11.29
C LYS A 209 5.63 -19.41 11.52
N SER A 210 4.68 -20.16 10.96
CA SER A 210 4.64 -21.64 11.06
C SER A 210 5.44 -22.33 9.96
N ASP A 211 5.89 -21.61 8.94
CA ASP A 211 6.77 -22.16 7.92
C ASP A 211 8.10 -22.57 8.55
N PRO A 212 8.56 -23.83 8.38
CA PRO A 212 9.83 -24.28 8.92
C PRO A 212 11.05 -23.45 8.48
N LEU A 213 10.95 -22.84 7.27
CA LEU A 213 12.02 -22.01 6.71
C LEU A 213 11.97 -20.55 7.21
N PHE A 214 10.95 -20.16 7.96
CA PHE A 214 10.88 -18.81 8.54
C PHE A 214 11.99 -18.54 9.56
N ASN A 215 12.46 -19.58 10.25
CA ASN A 215 13.60 -19.50 11.18
C ASN A 215 13.51 -18.29 12.14
N LYS A 216 12.35 -18.04 12.73
CA LYS A 216 12.08 -16.90 13.62
C LYS A 216 12.35 -15.51 12.96
N GLY A 217 12.35 -15.44 11.63
CA GLY A 217 12.61 -14.24 10.85
C GLY A 217 14.07 -14.08 10.37
N ASP A 218 14.98 -15.00 10.75
CA ASP A 218 16.39 -14.95 10.35
C ASP A 218 16.66 -15.97 9.24
N TYR A 219 16.08 -15.75 8.05
CA TYR A 219 16.18 -16.67 6.90
C TYR A 219 17.01 -16.15 5.74
N TYR A 220 17.45 -14.89 5.75
CA TYR A 220 18.12 -14.27 4.58
C TYR A 220 19.43 -14.93 4.16
N GLU A 221 20.13 -15.61 5.09
CA GLU A 221 21.38 -16.34 4.82
C GLU A 221 21.12 -17.82 4.47
N GLN A 222 19.85 -18.24 4.35
CA GLN A 222 19.49 -19.60 3.97
C GLN A 222 19.44 -19.76 2.45
N VAL A 223 19.38 -20.99 1.97
CA VAL A 223 19.20 -21.28 0.54
C VAL A 223 17.78 -21.03 0.07
N ARG A 224 16.79 -21.14 0.98
CA ARG A 224 15.37 -20.97 0.71
C ARG A 224 14.70 -20.23 1.85
N GLY A 225 13.73 -19.37 1.51
CA GLY A 225 12.92 -18.63 2.48
C GLY A 225 11.53 -19.23 2.71
N PRO A 226 10.72 -18.60 3.58
CA PRO A 226 9.39 -19.08 4.00
C PRO A 226 8.31 -18.83 2.93
N VAL A 227 8.53 -19.31 1.72
CA VAL A 227 7.68 -19.05 0.54
C VAL A 227 6.31 -19.72 0.70
N GLU A 228 6.25 -20.91 1.29
CA GLU A 228 5.00 -21.65 1.48
C GLU A 228 4.09 -20.94 2.49
N GLY A 229 4.63 -20.55 3.64
CA GLY A 229 3.87 -19.79 4.65
C GLY A 229 3.36 -18.45 4.14
N MET A 230 4.21 -17.72 3.41
CA MET A 230 3.82 -16.47 2.75
C MET A 230 2.78 -16.72 1.64
N GLY A 231 2.90 -17.83 0.90
CA GLY A 231 1.93 -18.27 -0.10
C GLY A 231 0.55 -18.52 0.50
N ILE A 232 0.48 -19.21 1.65
CA ILE A 232 -0.78 -19.43 2.39
C ILE A 232 -1.37 -18.09 2.84
N ALA A 233 -0.55 -17.20 3.41
CA ALA A 233 -0.99 -15.86 3.81
C ALA A 233 -1.56 -15.09 2.63
N ARG A 234 -0.91 -15.13 1.44
CA ARG A 234 -1.40 -14.46 0.23
C ARG A 234 -2.73 -15.03 -0.26
N ARG A 235 -2.92 -16.35 -0.22
CA ARG A 235 -4.19 -16.99 -0.60
C ARG A 235 -5.34 -16.49 0.28
N ILE A 236 -5.13 -16.43 1.59
CA ILE A 236 -6.11 -15.91 2.56
C ILE A 236 -6.41 -14.44 2.25
N ALA A 237 -5.39 -13.60 2.13
CA ALA A 237 -5.53 -12.19 1.79
C ALA A 237 -6.29 -12.01 0.47
N HIS A 238 -5.95 -12.77 -0.56
CA HIS A 238 -6.56 -12.64 -1.87
C HIS A 238 -8.05 -12.97 -1.87
N LEU A 239 -8.47 -13.94 -1.06
CA LEU A 239 -9.89 -14.23 -0.84
C LEU A 239 -10.63 -13.07 -0.14
N THR A 240 -9.96 -12.27 0.69
CA THR A 240 -10.57 -11.09 1.30
C THR A 240 -10.60 -9.87 0.37
N TYR A 241 -9.73 -9.84 -0.64
CA TYR A 241 -9.70 -8.75 -1.64
C TYR A 241 -10.82 -8.88 -2.68
N ARG A 242 -11.28 -10.10 -2.96
CA ARG A 242 -12.25 -10.41 -4.00
C ARG A 242 -13.63 -10.71 -3.40
N THR A 243 -14.67 -10.51 -4.20
CA THR A 243 -16.04 -10.90 -3.78
C THR A 243 -16.27 -12.38 -4.01
N GLU A 244 -17.20 -12.94 -3.23
CA GLU A 244 -17.67 -14.32 -3.43
C GLU A 244 -18.32 -14.48 -4.81
N SER A 245 -19.17 -13.52 -5.20
CA SER A 245 -19.88 -13.54 -6.48
C SER A 245 -18.94 -13.50 -7.68
N GLU A 246 -17.88 -12.68 -7.66
CA GLU A 246 -16.87 -12.64 -8.75
C GLU A 246 -16.11 -13.97 -8.83
N MET A 247 -15.71 -14.52 -7.71
CA MET A 247 -15.01 -15.80 -7.65
C MET A 247 -15.91 -16.94 -8.18
N ASP A 248 -17.20 -16.92 -7.85
CA ASP A 248 -18.14 -17.93 -8.31
C ASP A 248 -18.44 -17.80 -9.81
N VAL A 249 -18.66 -16.59 -10.30
CA VAL A 249 -18.84 -16.33 -11.75
C VAL A 249 -17.61 -16.74 -12.55
N ARG A 250 -16.41 -16.46 -12.03
CA ARG A 250 -15.15 -16.70 -12.74
C ARG A 250 -14.73 -18.16 -12.73
N PHE A 251 -14.88 -18.86 -11.63
CA PHE A 251 -14.34 -20.19 -11.43
C PHE A 251 -15.43 -21.25 -11.18
N GLY A 252 -16.46 -20.90 -10.41
CA GLY A 252 -17.50 -21.85 -9.98
C GLY A 252 -16.88 -23.14 -9.46
N ARG A 253 -17.30 -24.27 -10.02
CA ARG A 253 -16.77 -25.62 -9.74
C ARG A 253 -15.95 -26.19 -10.89
N GLN A 254 -15.36 -25.34 -11.72
CA GLN A 254 -14.58 -25.76 -12.86
C GLN A 254 -13.29 -26.48 -12.42
N LEU A 255 -13.05 -27.65 -13.00
CA LEU A 255 -11.77 -28.34 -12.89
C LEU A 255 -10.76 -27.75 -13.87
N GLN A 256 -9.48 -27.85 -13.55
CA GLN A 256 -8.41 -27.25 -14.34
C GLN A 256 -8.17 -27.92 -15.70
N GLY A 257 -8.88 -28.96 -16.04
CA GLY A 257 -8.74 -29.63 -17.34
C GLY A 257 -7.47 -30.47 -17.49
N ASP A 258 -6.75 -30.69 -16.42
CA ASP A 258 -5.63 -31.61 -16.31
C ASP A 258 -6.04 -32.89 -15.53
N GLU A 259 -5.15 -33.88 -15.47
CA GLU A 259 -5.41 -35.15 -14.78
C GLU A 259 -5.37 -35.04 -13.24
N THR A 260 -5.10 -33.84 -12.66
CA THR A 260 -4.91 -33.66 -11.21
C THR A 260 -6.23 -33.63 -10.45
N GLY A 261 -7.35 -33.35 -11.11
CA GLY A 261 -8.66 -33.16 -10.47
C GLY A 261 -8.77 -31.89 -9.61
N ARG A 262 -7.83 -30.94 -9.76
CA ARG A 262 -7.84 -29.65 -9.07
C ARG A 262 -8.90 -28.72 -9.60
N TYR A 263 -9.48 -27.90 -8.73
CA TYR A 263 -10.34 -26.80 -9.14
C TYR A 263 -9.52 -25.62 -9.69
N ALA A 264 -10.06 -24.94 -10.70
CA ALA A 264 -9.40 -23.79 -11.34
C ALA A 264 -9.09 -22.67 -10.34
N VAL A 265 -9.93 -22.46 -9.34
CA VAL A 265 -9.70 -21.49 -8.26
C VAL A 265 -8.45 -21.79 -7.41
N GLU A 266 -8.12 -23.07 -7.20
CA GLU A 266 -6.91 -23.45 -6.44
C GLU A 266 -5.66 -23.04 -7.20
N SER A 267 -5.64 -23.31 -8.52
CA SER A 267 -4.53 -22.90 -9.39
C SER A 267 -4.38 -21.37 -9.47
N TYR A 268 -5.50 -20.66 -9.51
CA TYR A 268 -5.49 -19.20 -9.48
C TYR A 268 -4.87 -18.66 -8.18
N LEU A 269 -5.25 -19.21 -7.03
CA LEU A 269 -4.68 -18.81 -5.74
C LEU A 269 -3.19 -19.15 -5.65
N ASP A 270 -2.75 -20.29 -6.20
CA ASP A 270 -1.33 -20.65 -6.30
C ASP A 270 -0.56 -19.65 -7.17
N HIS A 271 -1.13 -19.26 -8.31
CA HIS A 271 -0.52 -18.24 -9.16
C HIS A 271 -0.32 -16.91 -8.40
N GLN A 272 -1.34 -16.47 -7.66
CA GLN A 272 -1.25 -15.23 -6.87
C GLN A 272 -0.23 -15.34 -5.73
N ALA A 273 -0.12 -16.50 -5.09
CA ALA A 273 0.88 -16.78 -4.07
C ALA A 273 2.30 -16.69 -4.66
N ASN A 274 2.55 -17.39 -5.78
CA ASN A 274 3.84 -17.41 -6.45
C ASN A 274 4.23 -16.02 -7.01
N LYS A 275 3.27 -15.27 -7.54
CA LYS A 275 3.49 -13.89 -8.01
C LYS A 275 3.94 -12.97 -6.88
N LEU A 276 3.37 -13.12 -5.68
CA LEU A 276 3.79 -12.33 -4.50
C LEU A 276 5.18 -12.74 -4.03
N ALA A 277 5.45 -14.04 -3.92
CA ALA A 277 6.72 -14.56 -3.41
C ALA A 277 7.93 -14.05 -4.21
N LYS A 278 7.77 -13.83 -5.51
CA LYS A 278 8.82 -13.29 -6.40
C LYS A 278 9.18 -11.82 -6.17
N ARG A 279 8.37 -11.07 -5.42
CA ARG A 279 8.54 -9.61 -5.27
C ARG A 279 8.26 -9.09 -3.87
N PHE A 280 8.07 -9.96 -2.90
CA PHE A 280 7.73 -9.56 -1.54
C PHE A 280 8.52 -10.38 -0.51
N ASP A 281 8.58 -9.86 0.70
CA ASP A 281 9.36 -10.42 1.79
C ASP A 281 8.46 -10.82 2.97
N ALA A 282 8.75 -11.94 3.61
CA ALA A 282 7.91 -12.47 4.69
C ALA A 282 7.96 -11.61 5.97
N ASN A 283 9.12 -11.10 6.37
CA ASN A 283 9.21 -10.19 7.50
C ASN A 283 8.52 -8.84 7.20
N THR A 284 8.68 -8.34 5.98
CA THR A 284 7.95 -7.15 5.51
C THR A 284 6.44 -7.37 5.56
N TYR A 285 5.96 -8.55 5.14
CA TYR A 285 4.54 -8.88 5.23
C TYR A 285 4.04 -8.75 6.67
N ILE A 286 4.78 -9.31 7.62
CA ILE A 286 4.45 -9.23 9.05
C ILE A 286 4.51 -7.78 9.53
N ALA A 287 5.60 -7.06 9.27
CA ALA A 287 5.81 -5.70 9.76
C ALA A 287 4.72 -4.73 9.28
N LEU A 288 4.38 -4.76 7.99
CA LEU A 288 3.34 -3.90 7.43
C LEU A 288 1.93 -4.32 7.91
N THR A 289 1.69 -5.61 8.07
CA THR A 289 0.40 -6.12 8.61
C THR A 289 0.23 -5.70 10.07
N ASP A 290 1.27 -5.81 10.89
CA ASP A 290 1.23 -5.38 12.30
C ASP A 290 1.05 -3.86 12.41
N ALA A 291 1.66 -3.07 11.52
CA ALA A 291 1.45 -1.63 11.45
C ALA A 291 0.00 -1.28 11.11
N MET A 292 -0.62 -1.99 10.15
CA MET A 292 -2.04 -1.82 9.82
C MET A 292 -2.95 -2.25 10.97
N ASN A 293 -2.65 -3.36 11.65
CA ASN A 293 -3.40 -3.83 12.80
C ASN A 293 -3.38 -2.83 13.97
N SER A 294 -2.29 -2.09 14.13
CA SER A 294 -2.14 -1.06 15.17
C SER A 294 -2.76 0.30 14.80
N HIS A 295 -3.28 0.42 13.57
CA HIS A 295 -3.82 1.69 13.09
C HIS A 295 -5.06 2.10 13.88
N ASP A 296 -4.97 3.28 14.48
CA ASP A 296 -6.03 3.98 15.18
C ASP A 296 -5.70 5.48 15.18
N VAL A 297 -6.43 6.24 14.36
CA VAL A 297 -6.24 7.70 14.29
C VAL A 297 -6.57 8.37 15.61
N GLY A 298 -7.45 7.77 16.41
CA GLY A 298 -7.91 8.31 17.69
C GLY A 298 -6.98 8.05 18.87
N ARG A 299 -5.97 7.18 18.73
CA ARG A 299 -5.04 6.85 19.80
C ARG A 299 -4.29 8.11 20.27
N ASP A 300 -4.37 8.41 21.56
CA ASP A 300 -3.81 9.60 22.21
C ASP A 300 -4.35 10.94 21.66
N ARG A 301 -5.55 10.92 21.00
CA ARG A 301 -6.20 12.11 20.44
C ARG A 301 -7.68 12.21 20.83
N GLY A 302 -8.09 11.61 21.95
CA GLY A 302 -9.46 11.66 22.45
C GLY A 302 -10.43 10.67 21.81
N GLY A 303 -9.97 9.86 20.87
CA GLY A 303 -10.76 8.88 20.14
C GLY A 303 -10.90 9.20 18.65
N VAL A 304 -11.44 8.24 17.88
CA VAL A 304 -11.55 8.33 16.42
C VAL A 304 -12.35 9.56 15.98
N ALA A 305 -13.48 9.83 16.64
CA ALA A 305 -14.34 10.96 16.30
C ALA A 305 -13.61 12.30 16.47
N GLU A 306 -12.92 12.50 17.59
CA GLU A 306 -12.17 13.74 17.86
C GLU A 306 -11.00 13.92 16.89
N ALA A 307 -10.27 12.84 16.58
CA ALA A 307 -9.20 12.88 15.60
C ALA A 307 -9.70 13.24 14.19
N LEU A 308 -10.80 12.63 13.73
CA LEU A 308 -11.37 12.93 12.42
C LEU A 308 -11.96 14.35 12.36
N GLN A 309 -12.59 14.82 13.46
CA GLN A 309 -13.11 16.19 13.56
C GLN A 309 -12.01 17.26 13.57
N SER A 310 -10.78 16.91 13.92
CA SER A 310 -9.63 17.83 13.89
C SER A 310 -9.13 18.12 12.48
N ILE A 311 -9.51 17.33 11.47
CA ILE A 311 -9.05 17.52 10.09
C ILE A 311 -9.63 18.81 9.53
N SER A 312 -8.74 19.72 9.12
CA SER A 312 -9.09 21.05 8.60
C SER A 312 -8.91 21.18 7.09
N VAL A 313 -8.23 20.23 6.45
CA VAL A 313 -8.05 20.22 4.99
C VAL A 313 -9.17 19.46 4.30
N PRO A 314 -9.50 19.77 3.04
CA PRO A 314 -10.48 19.01 2.27
C PRO A 314 -10.15 17.53 2.18
N VAL A 315 -11.15 16.67 2.38
CA VAL A 315 -11.03 15.22 2.30
C VAL A 315 -12.00 14.67 1.26
N VAL A 316 -11.46 13.92 0.30
CA VAL A 316 -12.27 13.09 -0.61
C VAL A 316 -12.17 11.65 -0.15
N VAL A 317 -13.33 11.08 0.16
CA VAL A 317 -13.45 9.69 0.62
C VAL A 317 -14.04 8.85 -0.49
N VAL A 318 -13.37 7.77 -0.85
CA VAL A 318 -13.79 6.84 -1.91
C VAL A 318 -14.03 5.46 -1.31
N SER A 319 -15.21 4.93 -1.53
CA SER A 319 -15.65 3.59 -1.11
C SER A 319 -15.80 2.68 -2.33
N ILE A 320 -15.51 1.39 -2.16
CA ILE A 320 -15.88 0.35 -3.12
C ILE A 320 -17.05 -0.42 -2.51
N ASP A 321 -18.19 -0.46 -3.20
CA ASP A 321 -19.46 -0.92 -2.62
C ASP A 321 -19.47 -2.39 -2.16
N THR A 322 -18.65 -3.22 -2.79
CA THR A 322 -18.52 -4.65 -2.47
C THR A 322 -17.27 -5.00 -1.65
N ASP A 323 -16.51 -4.00 -1.19
CA ASP A 323 -15.30 -4.22 -0.40
C ASP A 323 -15.63 -4.88 0.95
N ARG A 324 -15.13 -6.12 1.14
CA ARG A 324 -15.31 -6.87 2.38
C ARG A 324 -14.13 -6.73 3.34
N LEU A 325 -12.96 -6.30 2.85
CA LEU A 325 -11.78 -6.06 3.69
C LEU A 325 -11.88 -4.71 4.39
N PHE A 326 -12.28 -3.67 3.65
CA PHE A 326 -12.60 -2.35 4.17
C PHE A 326 -14.06 -2.02 3.82
N PRO A 327 -15.03 -2.63 4.53
CA PRO A 327 -16.44 -2.48 4.17
C PRO A 327 -16.87 -1.00 4.17
N PRO A 328 -17.81 -0.62 3.28
CA PRO A 328 -18.23 0.77 3.04
C PRO A 328 -18.56 1.59 4.29
N ARG A 329 -19.05 0.93 5.35
CA ARG A 329 -19.33 1.61 6.64
C ARG A 329 -18.11 2.34 7.22
N LEU A 330 -16.88 1.88 6.92
CA LEU A 330 -15.65 2.50 7.42
C LEU A 330 -15.35 3.82 6.69
N GLN A 331 -15.67 3.90 5.41
CA GLN A 331 -15.54 5.12 4.63
C GLN A 331 -16.70 6.10 4.93
N VAL A 332 -17.90 5.58 5.19
CA VAL A 332 -19.04 6.37 5.67
C VAL A 332 -18.67 7.07 6.98
N GLU A 333 -18.10 6.33 7.96
CA GLU A 333 -17.64 6.89 9.23
C GLU A 333 -16.66 8.07 9.02
N ILE A 334 -15.66 7.91 8.15
CA ILE A 334 -14.72 9.00 7.84
C ILE A 334 -15.47 10.18 7.22
N SER A 335 -16.34 9.93 6.24
CA SER A 335 -17.09 10.98 5.53
C SER A 335 -18.06 11.75 6.42
N GLU A 336 -18.64 11.09 7.43
CA GLU A 336 -19.60 11.72 8.36
C GLU A 336 -18.90 12.50 9.48
N LEU A 337 -17.71 12.05 9.92
CA LEU A 337 -17.02 12.66 11.06
C LEU A 337 -16.03 13.76 10.67
N VAL A 338 -15.53 13.77 9.44
CA VAL A 338 -14.62 14.83 8.96
C VAL A 338 -15.40 16.07 8.51
N PRO A 339 -15.23 17.23 9.16
CA PRO A 339 -16.04 18.44 8.83
C PRO A 339 -15.83 18.95 7.40
N THR A 340 -14.67 18.67 6.82
CA THR A 340 -14.25 19.13 5.47
C THR A 340 -14.42 18.06 4.39
N ALA A 341 -15.04 16.92 4.74
CA ALA A 341 -15.26 15.84 3.79
C ALA A 341 -16.19 16.29 2.64
N GLN A 342 -15.77 15.97 1.43
CA GLN A 342 -16.63 16.05 0.25
C GLN A 342 -17.66 14.91 0.30
N PRO A 343 -18.76 14.99 -0.45
CA PRO A 343 -19.71 13.89 -0.54
C PRO A 343 -19.01 12.56 -0.85
N LEU A 344 -19.36 11.51 -0.13
CA LEU A 344 -18.77 10.18 -0.31
C LEU A 344 -18.93 9.71 -1.75
N ILE A 345 -17.84 9.30 -2.37
CA ILE A 345 -17.85 8.69 -3.70
C ILE A 345 -17.89 7.17 -3.52
N SER A 346 -18.99 6.54 -3.92
CA SER A 346 -19.12 5.09 -3.94
C SER A 346 -18.90 4.56 -5.35
N ILE A 347 -17.90 3.71 -5.51
CA ILE A 347 -17.58 3.04 -6.78
C ILE A 347 -18.27 1.68 -6.77
N ASN A 348 -19.08 1.44 -7.80
CA ASN A 348 -19.70 0.13 -8.02
C ASN A 348 -18.68 -0.79 -8.68
N SER A 349 -18.39 -1.92 -8.05
CA SER A 349 -17.43 -2.91 -8.54
C SER A 349 -17.77 -4.31 -8.06
N ASP A 350 -17.67 -5.29 -8.93
CA ASP A 350 -17.79 -6.70 -8.55
C ASP A 350 -16.51 -7.27 -7.92
N PHE A 351 -15.42 -6.49 -7.89
CA PHE A 351 -14.08 -6.97 -7.53
C PHE A 351 -13.69 -6.76 -6.08
N GLY A 352 -14.60 -6.28 -5.23
CA GLY A 352 -14.32 -6.05 -3.81
C GLY A 352 -13.21 -5.00 -3.62
N HIS A 353 -12.30 -5.25 -2.70
CA HIS A 353 -11.19 -4.34 -2.40
C HIS A 353 -10.32 -4.02 -3.62
N ASP A 354 -10.10 -5.02 -4.51
CA ASP A 354 -9.34 -4.81 -5.76
C ASP A 354 -10.04 -3.86 -6.73
N GLY A 355 -11.27 -3.42 -6.47
CA GLY A 355 -11.98 -2.42 -7.27
C GLY A 355 -11.18 -1.14 -7.48
N PHE A 356 -10.36 -0.73 -6.50
CA PHE A 356 -9.50 0.46 -6.68
C PHE A 356 -8.41 0.26 -7.77
N LEU A 357 -8.05 -0.98 -8.09
CA LEU A 357 -7.11 -1.32 -9.17
C LEU A 357 -7.82 -1.52 -10.51
N VAL A 358 -9.03 -2.08 -10.47
CA VAL A 358 -9.74 -2.56 -11.67
C VAL A 358 -10.62 -1.46 -12.26
N GLU A 359 -11.29 -0.65 -11.42
CA GLU A 359 -12.21 0.41 -11.85
C GLU A 359 -11.49 1.73 -12.14
N ALA A 360 -10.47 1.67 -13.01
CA ALA A 360 -9.55 2.78 -13.27
C ALA A 360 -10.26 4.08 -13.72
N GLU A 361 -11.36 3.98 -14.48
CA GLU A 361 -12.13 5.16 -14.92
C GLU A 361 -12.80 5.86 -13.73
N SER A 362 -13.51 5.12 -12.87
CA SER A 362 -14.22 5.66 -11.71
C SER A 362 -13.25 6.18 -10.65
N VAL A 363 -12.17 5.44 -10.39
CA VAL A 363 -11.11 5.88 -9.47
C VAL A 363 -10.40 7.11 -10.02
N GLY A 364 -10.13 7.14 -11.33
CA GLY A 364 -9.55 8.28 -12.01
C GLY A 364 -10.42 9.53 -11.94
N ALA A 365 -11.74 9.39 -12.05
CA ALA A 365 -12.69 10.49 -11.87
C ALA A 365 -12.65 11.04 -10.43
N ALA A 366 -12.59 10.15 -9.44
CA ALA A 366 -12.48 10.54 -8.02
C ALA A 366 -11.17 11.29 -7.75
N VAL A 367 -10.05 10.84 -8.31
CA VAL A 367 -8.75 11.53 -8.20
C VAL A 367 -8.79 12.91 -8.85
N ARG A 368 -9.36 13.04 -10.06
CA ARG A 368 -9.53 14.35 -10.70
C ARG A 368 -10.40 15.29 -9.87
N HIS A 369 -11.46 14.76 -9.25
CA HIS A 369 -12.27 15.53 -8.32
C HIS A 369 -11.44 16.01 -7.11
N ALA A 370 -10.65 15.14 -6.49
CA ALA A 370 -9.81 15.51 -5.36
C ALA A 370 -8.78 16.59 -5.74
N LEU A 371 -8.19 16.51 -6.94
CA LEU A 371 -7.27 17.52 -7.45
C LEU A 371 -7.98 18.88 -7.67
N ALA A 372 -9.20 18.87 -8.20
CA ALA A 372 -9.98 20.09 -8.37
C ALA A 372 -10.33 20.73 -7.01
N VAL A 373 -10.73 19.92 -6.02
CA VAL A 373 -10.98 20.37 -4.64
C VAL A 373 -9.71 20.99 -4.04
N ALA A 374 -8.56 20.34 -4.18
CA ALA A 374 -7.28 20.82 -3.68
C ALA A 374 -6.86 22.17 -4.30
N GLN A 375 -7.12 22.36 -5.60
CA GLN A 375 -6.82 23.61 -6.31
C GLN A 375 -7.71 24.77 -5.88
N ASN A 376 -8.97 24.51 -5.57
CA ASN A 376 -9.95 25.53 -5.16
C ASN A 376 -9.79 25.96 -3.68
N SER A 377 -9.01 25.24 -2.91
CA SER A 377 -8.76 25.49 -1.48
C SER A 377 -7.44 26.23 -1.21
N ARG A 378 -6.77 26.72 -2.25
CA ARG A 378 -5.53 27.52 -2.21
C ARG A 378 -5.76 28.98 -1.87
#